data_0c956faf8bffecd5b988bade810f5137
#
_entry.id   0c956faf8bffecd5b988bade810f5137
#
_cell.length_a   1.000
_cell.length_b   1.000
_cell.length_c   1.000
_cell.angle_alpha   90.00
_cell.angle_beta   90.00
_cell.angle_gamma   90.00
#
_symmetry.space_group_name_H-M   'P 1'
#
loop_
_entity.id
_entity.type
_entity.pdbx_description
1 polymer ?
#
loop_
_entity_poly.entity_id
_entity_poly.type
_entity_poly.pdbx_seq_one_letter_code
_entity_poly.pdbx_strand_id
1 'polypeptide(L)'
;KAQALNRSFHFMVYESAKMPILLSSISMLWAMMGPILRVYYSQSIPVKIGAPDHIKLIEALRNGNAKDAAKAVSADIEHGCKSISEYISKLEKLSGAN
;
A
#
# COMPACT_ATOMS: atom_id res chain seq x y z
N LYS A 1 -6.12 -12.12 4.07
CA LYS A 1 -5.34 -12.75 3.01
C LYS A 1 -4.84 -11.74 2.00
N ALA A 2 -5.73 -10.88 1.48
CA ALA A 2 -5.33 -9.81 0.56
C ALA A 2 -4.34 -8.85 1.21
N GLN A 3 -4.55 -8.52 2.49
CA GLN A 3 -3.66 -7.65 3.25
C GLN A 3 -2.25 -8.25 3.33
N ALA A 4 -2.14 -9.52 3.65
CA ALA A 4 -0.85 -10.20 3.77
C ALA A 4 -0.12 -10.26 2.43
N LEU A 5 -0.84 -10.54 1.34
CA LEU A 5 -0.26 -10.60 0.01
C LEU A 5 0.23 -9.22 -0.44
N ASN A 6 -0.54 -8.19 -0.16
CA ASN A 6 -0.17 -6.82 -0.50
C ASN A 6 1.12 -6.42 0.24
N ARG A 7 1.20 -6.73 1.53
CA ARG A 7 2.39 -6.44 2.33
C ARG A 7 3.60 -7.19 1.80
N SER A 8 3.44 -8.47 1.51
CA SER A 8 4.54 -9.30 0.97
C SER A 8 5.06 -8.73 -0.33
N PHE A 9 4.18 -8.31 -1.23
CA PHE A 9 4.57 -7.71 -2.50
C PHE A 9 5.43 -6.46 -2.29
N HIS A 10 4.95 -5.54 -1.46
CA HIS A 10 5.67 -4.30 -1.20
C HIS A 10 7.03 -4.55 -0.54
N PHE A 11 7.08 -5.42 0.46
CA PHE A 11 8.32 -5.69 1.17
C PHE A 11 9.34 -6.42 0.33
N MET A 12 8.90 -7.26 -0.60
CA MET A 12 9.82 -7.89 -1.54
C MET A 12 10.55 -6.81 -2.36
N VAL A 13 9.84 -5.79 -2.81
CA VAL A 13 10.43 -4.68 -3.54
C VAL A 13 11.36 -3.87 -2.63
N TYR A 14 10.91 -3.53 -1.44
CA TYR A 14 11.70 -2.72 -0.50
C TYR A 14 13.00 -3.41 -0.08
N GLU A 15 12.93 -4.70 0.19
CA GLU A 15 14.12 -5.48 0.59
C GLU A 15 15.13 -5.55 -0.53
N SER A 16 14.70 -5.56 -1.78
CA SER A 16 15.61 -5.61 -2.92
C SER A 16 16.46 -4.36 -3.06
N ALA A 17 16.04 -3.24 -2.45
CA ALA A 17 16.78 -1.99 -2.48
C ALA A 17 18.01 -2.01 -1.57
N LYS A 18 18.09 -2.97 -0.65
CA LYS A 18 19.23 -3.15 0.29
C LYS A 18 19.55 -1.90 1.11
N MET A 19 18.51 -1.27 1.63
CA MET A 19 18.61 -0.08 2.47
C MET A 19 18.01 -0.39 3.85
N PRO A 20 18.80 -1.01 4.76
CA PRO A 20 18.25 -1.54 6.02
C PRO A 20 17.62 -0.49 6.93
N ILE A 21 18.18 0.70 7.00
CA ILE A 21 17.61 1.75 7.86
C ILE A 21 16.26 2.21 7.31
N LEU A 22 16.18 2.41 6.00
CA LEU A 22 14.92 2.77 5.35
C LEU A 22 13.89 1.68 5.52
N LEU A 23 14.30 0.42 5.35
CA LEU A 23 13.41 -0.72 5.51
C LEU A 23 12.86 -0.80 6.94
N SER A 24 13.69 -0.56 7.95
CA SER A 24 13.25 -0.54 9.35
C SER A 24 12.20 0.54 9.57
N SER A 25 12.40 1.73 9.02
CA SER A 25 11.44 2.83 9.13
C SER A 25 10.11 2.47 8.47
N ILE A 26 10.17 1.89 7.29
CA ILE A 26 8.96 1.46 6.57
C ILE A 26 8.23 0.37 7.39
N SER A 27 8.96 -0.60 7.94
CA SER A 27 8.38 -1.67 8.76
C SER A 27 7.64 -1.11 9.96
N MET A 28 8.22 -0.11 10.61
CA MET A 28 7.57 0.54 11.76
C MET A 28 6.28 1.22 11.36
N LEU A 29 6.29 1.95 10.24
CA LEU A 29 5.09 2.63 9.75
C LEU A 29 4.00 1.63 9.38
N TRP A 30 4.35 0.52 8.75
CA TRP A 30 3.40 -0.53 8.43
C TRP A 30 2.79 -1.15 9.68
N ALA A 31 3.61 -1.35 10.72
CA ALA A 31 3.12 -1.88 11.99
C ALA A 31 2.11 -0.92 12.63
N MET A 32 2.38 0.37 12.56
CA MET A 32 1.45 1.38 13.08
C MET A 32 0.14 1.43 12.32
N MET A 33 0.18 1.14 11.02
CA MET A 33 -1.02 1.11 10.17
C MET A 33 -1.80 -0.19 10.28
N GLY A 34 -1.20 -1.23 10.88
CA GLY A 34 -1.79 -2.57 10.93
C GLY A 34 -3.26 -2.62 11.35
N PRO A 35 -3.64 -2.02 12.49
CA PRO A 35 -5.03 -2.06 12.92
C PRO A 35 -6.03 -1.47 11.94
N ILE A 36 -5.73 -0.32 11.35
CA ILE A 36 -6.65 0.32 10.39
C ILE A 36 -6.71 -0.47 9.09
N LEU A 37 -5.58 -1.03 8.65
CA LEU A 37 -5.53 -1.86 7.45
C LEU A 37 -6.34 -3.13 7.63
N ARG A 38 -6.30 -3.73 8.84
CA ARG A 38 -7.10 -4.92 9.13
C ARG A 38 -8.59 -4.63 8.98
N VAL A 39 -9.04 -3.51 9.55
CA VAL A 39 -10.45 -3.11 9.45
C VAL A 39 -10.81 -2.80 8.00
N TYR A 40 -9.94 -2.07 7.30
CA TYR A 40 -10.16 -1.71 5.91
C TYR A 40 -10.33 -2.94 5.03
N TYR A 41 -9.42 -3.93 5.16
CA TYR A 41 -9.45 -5.14 4.33
C TYR A 41 -10.52 -6.14 4.76
N SER A 42 -11.14 -5.96 5.94
CA SER A 42 -12.24 -6.81 6.39
C SER A 42 -13.56 -6.47 5.69
N GLN A 43 -13.62 -5.29 5.07
CA GLN A 43 -14.81 -4.89 4.34
C GLN A 43 -14.84 -5.56 2.96
N SER A 44 -16.04 -5.66 2.37
CA SER A 44 -16.20 -6.23 1.03
C SER A 44 -15.76 -5.21 -0.02
N ILE A 45 -14.52 -4.78 0.08
CA ILE A 45 -13.97 -3.81 -0.85
C ILE A 45 -13.41 -4.58 -2.05
N PRO A 46 -13.67 -4.10 -3.27
CA PRO A 46 -13.09 -4.74 -4.45
C PRO A 46 -11.57 -4.77 -4.35
N VAL A 47 -11.00 -5.97 -4.36
CA VAL A 47 -9.55 -6.18 -4.19
C VAL A 47 -8.74 -5.69 -5.39
N LYS A 48 -9.36 -4.97 -6.29
CA LYS A 48 -8.72 -4.45 -7.51
C LYS A 48 -7.94 -3.16 -7.29
N ILE A 49 -8.09 -2.56 -6.11
CA ILE A 49 -7.36 -1.34 -5.78
C ILE A 49 -5.89 -1.70 -5.67
N GLY A 50 -5.05 -1.02 -6.44
CA GLY A 50 -3.62 -1.25 -6.44
C GLY A 50 -3.12 -2.22 -7.49
N ALA A 51 -3.94 -3.15 -7.97
CA ALA A 51 -3.49 -4.13 -8.96
C ALA A 51 -2.90 -3.50 -10.24
N PRO A 52 -3.52 -2.45 -10.82
CA PRO A 52 -2.93 -1.80 -12.00
C PRO A 52 -1.57 -1.17 -11.71
N ASP A 53 -1.41 -0.58 -10.52
CA ASP A 53 -0.13 0.03 -10.13
C ASP A 53 0.93 -1.04 -9.89
N HIS A 54 0.55 -2.17 -9.30
CA HIS A 54 1.45 -3.30 -9.09
C HIS A 54 1.95 -3.87 -10.41
N ILE A 55 1.07 -3.98 -11.39
CA ILE A 55 1.43 -4.48 -12.74
C ILE A 55 2.42 -3.52 -13.40
N LYS A 56 2.17 -2.22 -13.31
CA LYS A 56 3.08 -1.21 -13.85
C LYS A 56 4.45 -1.27 -13.20
N LEU A 57 4.48 -1.50 -11.89
CA LEU A 57 5.73 -1.65 -11.15
C LEU A 57 6.51 -2.86 -11.64
N ILE A 58 5.83 -4.00 -11.78
CA ILE A 58 6.46 -5.23 -12.26
C ILE A 58 7.05 -5.03 -13.65
N GLU A 59 6.30 -4.40 -14.55
CA GLU A 59 6.77 -4.12 -15.89
C GLU A 59 7.99 -3.20 -15.91
N ALA A 60 7.96 -2.15 -15.08
CA ALA A 60 9.08 -1.22 -14.98
C ALA A 60 10.35 -1.91 -14.46
N LEU A 61 10.19 -2.77 -13.45
CA LEU A 61 11.33 -3.53 -12.93
C LEU A 61 11.86 -4.53 -13.94
N ARG A 62 10.97 -5.19 -14.67
CA ARG A 62 11.36 -6.14 -15.71
C ARG A 62 12.17 -5.46 -16.81
N ASN A 63 11.81 -4.23 -17.15
CA ASN A 63 12.48 -3.45 -18.20
C ASN A 63 13.68 -2.67 -17.66
N GLY A 64 13.98 -2.75 -16.38
CA GLY A 64 15.09 -2.01 -15.78
C GLY A 64 14.86 -0.51 -15.75
N ASN A 65 13.60 -0.07 -15.76
CA ASN A 65 13.26 1.36 -15.80
C ASN A 65 13.00 1.88 -14.37
N ALA A 66 14.07 2.37 -13.72
CA ALA A 66 14.00 2.86 -12.35
C ALA A 66 13.03 4.03 -12.18
N LYS A 67 12.98 4.92 -13.17
CA LYS A 67 12.11 6.09 -13.11
C LYS A 67 10.63 5.70 -13.12
N ASP A 68 10.26 4.79 -14.00
CA ASP A 68 8.89 4.30 -14.08
C ASP A 68 8.53 3.46 -12.84
N ALA A 69 9.48 2.71 -12.30
CA ALA A 69 9.27 1.96 -11.07
C ALA A 69 8.95 2.90 -9.90
N ALA A 70 9.72 3.99 -9.77
CA ALA A 70 9.48 4.98 -8.73
C ALA A 70 8.09 5.63 -8.87
N LYS A 71 7.70 5.94 -10.10
CA LYS A 71 6.36 6.50 -10.36
C LYS A 71 5.26 5.52 -9.99
N ALA A 72 5.44 4.24 -10.30
CA ALA A 72 4.43 3.22 -10.02
C ALA A 72 4.26 3.02 -8.51
N VAL A 73 5.35 2.99 -7.76
CA VAL A 73 5.29 2.87 -6.29
C VAL A 73 4.60 4.09 -5.69
N SER A 74 4.97 5.30 -6.13
CA SER A 74 4.36 6.53 -5.64
C SER A 74 2.86 6.56 -5.89
N ALA A 75 2.45 6.19 -7.10
CA ALA A 75 1.04 6.15 -7.48
C ALA A 75 0.26 5.14 -6.63
N ASP A 76 0.84 3.96 -6.40
CA ASP A 76 0.22 2.92 -5.60
C ASP A 76 -0.02 3.38 -4.16
N ILE A 77 0.99 4.02 -3.57
CA ILE A 77 0.89 4.54 -2.20
C ILE A 77 -0.15 5.66 -2.13
N GLU A 78 -0.15 6.57 -3.10
CA GLU A 78 -1.12 7.67 -3.13
C GLU A 78 -2.55 7.16 -3.29
N HIS A 79 -2.78 6.20 -4.18
CA HIS A 79 -4.11 5.61 -4.38
C HIS A 79 -4.59 4.90 -3.12
N GLY A 80 -3.71 4.13 -2.49
CA GLY A 80 -4.03 3.44 -1.24
C GLY A 80 -4.34 4.42 -0.11
N CYS A 81 -3.54 5.46 0.02
CA CYS A 81 -3.73 6.48 1.05
C CYS A 81 -5.09 7.19 0.87
N LYS A 82 -5.43 7.53 -0.37
CA LYS A 82 -6.72 8.16 -0.67
C LYS A 82 -7.88 7.26 -0.28
N SER A 83 -7.82 5.98 -0.67
CA SER A 83 -8.88 5.02 -0.38
C SER A 83 -9.07 4.83 1.12
N ILE A 84 -7.98 4.70 1.86
CA ILE A 84 -8.02 4.52 3.31
C ILE A 84 -8.54 5.78 3.99
N SER A 85 -8.11 6.95 3.55
CA SER A 85 -8.57 8.23 4.10
C SER A 85 -10.08 8.41 3.90
N GLU A 86 -10.58 8.07 2.73
CA GLU A 86 -12.01 8.13 2.45
C GLU A 86 -12.79 7.17 3.35
N TYR A 87 -12.25 5.98 3.58
CA TYR A 87 -12.87 5.01 4.46
C TYR A 87 -12.93 5.52 5.89
N ILE A 88 -11.85 6.09 6.40
CA ILE A 88 -11.80 6.67 7.75
C ILE A 88 -12.84 7.79 7.89
N SER A 89 -12.94 8.66 6.89
CA SER A 89 -13.93 9.74 6.89
C SER A 89 -15.36 9.21 6.99
N LYS A 90 -15.64 8.11 6.29
CA LYS A 90 -16.97 7.47 6.36
C LYS A 90 -17.23 6.93 7.76
N LEU A 91 -16.24 6.31 8.38
CA LEU A 91 -16.38 5.78 9.73
C LEU A 91 -16.67 6.90 10.73
N GLU A 92 -15.99 8.03 10.60
CA GLU A 92 -16.20 9.18 11.47
C GLU A 92 -17.63 9.72 11.35
N LYS A 93 -18.15 9.83 10.13
CA LYS A 93 -19.52 10.26 9.90
C LYS A 93 -20.53 9.30 10.50
N LEU A 94 -20.30 7.99 10.35
CA LEU A 94 -21.21 6.99 10.88
C LEU A 94 -21.21 6.94 12.40
N SER A 95 -20.09 7.27 13.05
CA SER A 95 -19.99 7.28 14.51
C SER A 95 -20.54 8.57 15.12
N GLY A 96 -20.95 9.53 14.30
CA GLY A 96 -21.44 10.80 14.80
C GLY A 96 -20.35 11.76 15.25
N ALA A 97 -19.10 11.38 15.04
CA ALA A 97 -17.96 12.26 15.34
C ALA A 97 -17.76 13.17 14.12
N ASN A 98 -18.19 14.38 14.23
CA ASN A 98 -18.15 15.30 13.14
C ASN A 98 -16.95 15.53 12.37
#